data_6246d85b7d834b8731fd16b9ce403588
#
_entry.id   6246d85b7d834b8731fd16b9ce403588
#
_cell.length_a   1.000
_cell.length_b   1.000
_cell.length_c   1.000
_cell.angle_alpha   90.00
_cell.angle_beta   90.00
_cell.angle_gamma   90.00
#
_symmetry.space_group_name_H-M   'P 1'
#
loop_
_entity.id
_entity.type
_entity.pdbx_description
1 polymer ?
#
loop_
_entity_poly.entity_id
_entity_poly.type
_entity_poly.pdbx_seq_one_letter_code
_entity_poly.pdbx_strand_id
1 'polypeptide(L)'
;QCIGMFRSYQDIDEYFAKYNITSYMGNVKEDVKPGMLIYKDVRGARQDDGTYAGPDGVVSSEDDQVRLSNRSNPYSMTMNLNAEWKGLSLTAQFNASWGGYSFLPDDAISLGNQGTSANKYNDLEYANMPSFWTTDNMFVYNDVVDAAGNVVVKANRNGKYPNLRWG
;
A
#
# COMPACT_ATOMS: atom_id res chain seq x y z
N GLN A 1 5.55 6.44 6.19
CA GLN A 1 6.19 5.27 5.58
C GLN A 1 5.41 4.02 5.94
N CYS A 2 4.90 3.30 4.94
CA CYS A 2 4.29 1.99 5.14
C CYS A 2 5.39 0.96 5.45
N ILE A 3 5.21 0.18 6.51
CA ILE A 3 6.17 -0.83 6.97
C ILE A 3 5.59 -2.26 6.94
N GLY A 4 4.33 -2.41 6.65
CA GLY A 4 3.68 -3.71 6.58
C GLY A 4 2.16 -3.63 6.52
N MET A 5 1.53 -4.71 6.91
CA MET A 5 0.08 -4.85 7.01
C MET A 5 -0.24 -5.67 8.26
N PHE A 6 -1.23 -5.24 9.03
CA PHE A 6 -1.74 -6.03 10.16
C PHE A 6 -2.40 -7.31 9.65
N ARG A 7 -1.95 -8.45 10.11
CA ARG A 7 -2.51 -9.76 9.72
C ARG A 7 -3.42 -10.36 10.77
N SER A 8 -3.33 -9.90 12.00
CA SER A 8 -4.13 -10.36 13.12
C SER A 8 -4.40 -9.22 14.11
N TYR A 9 -5.36 -9.43 14.99
CA TYR A 9 -5.58 -8.51 16.12
C TYR A 9 -4.40 -8.51 17.08
N GLN A 10 -3.69 -9.62 17.21
CA GLN A 10 -2.48 -9.69 18.02
C GLN A 10 -1.38 -8.76 17.48
N ASP A 11 -1.20 -8.67 16.15
CA ASP A 11 -0.23 -7.74 15.54
C ASP A 11 -0.58 -6.28 15.88
N ILE A 12 -1.88 -5.95 15.92
CA ILE A 12 -2.36 -4.63 16.29
C ILE A 12 -2.02 -4.36 17.76
N ASP A 13 -2.31 -5.29 18.66
CA ASP A 13 -2.01 -5.18 20.07
C ASP A 13 -0.52 -4.99 20.32
N GLU A 14 0.31 -5.80 19.69
CA GLU A 14 1.77 -5.73 19.79
C GLU A 14 2.31 -4.41 19.24
N TYR A 15 1.77 -3.93 18.11
CA TYR A 15 2.18 -2.67 17.51
C TYR A 15 1.84 -1.48 18.42
N PHE A 16 0.60 -1.39 18.91
CA PHE A 16 0.17 -0.33 19.80
C PHE A 16 0.99 -0.32 21.11
N ALA A 17 1.23 -1.48 21.68
CA ALA A 17 2.04 -1.60 22.90
C ALA A 17 3.51 -1.24 22.66
N LYS A 18 4.10 -1.75 21.57
CA LYS A 18 5.53 -1.55 21.26
C LYS A 18 5.90 -0.09 21.02
N TYR A 19 5.04 0.63 20.32
CA TYR A 19 5.29 2.02 19.90
C TYR A 19 4.50 3.03 20.76
N ASN A 20 3.80 2.56 21.79
CA ASN A 20 2.95 3.38 22.66
C ASN A 20 1.95 4.24 21.87
N ILE A 21 1.33 3.63 20.85
CA ILE A 21 0.38 4.32 19.97
C ILE A 21 -0.93 4.55 20.71
N THR A 22 -1.45 5.76 20.62
CA THR A 22 -2.73 6.15 21.22
C THR A 22 -3.82 6.39 20.19
N SER A 23 -3.43 6.79 18.96
CA SER A 23 -4.34 6.99 17.83
C SER A 23 -3.68 6.58 16.53
N TYR A 24 -4.45 5.99 15.64
CA TYR A 24 -3.96 5.44 14.37
C TYR A 24 -4.85 5.91 13.21
N MET A 25 -4.32 6.81 12.37
CA MET A 25 -5.06 7.38 11.23
C MET A 25 -6.46 7.90 11.63
N GLY A 26 -6.55 8.55 12.80
CA GLY A 26 -7.80 9.05 13.37
C GLY A 26 -8.67 8.00 14.06
N ASN A 27 -8.23 6.75 14.13
CA ASN A 27 -8.97 5.66 14.78
C ASN A 27 -8.36 5.31 16.13
N VAL A 28 -9.22 4.90 17.07
CA VAL A 28 -8.80 4.22 18.30
C VAL A 28 -8.43 2.76 17.98
N LYS A 29 -7.71 2.12 18.90
CA LYS A 29 -7.20 0.76 18.69
C LYS A 29 -8.27 -0.25 18.28
N GLU A 30 -9.45 -0.15 18.86
CA GLU A 30 -10.58 -1.07 18.66
C GLU A 30 -11.15 -1.00 17.23
N ASP A 31 -10.95 0.12 16.56
CA ASP A 31 -11.41 0.34 15.19
C ASP A 31 -10.39 -0.07 14.14
N VAL A 32 -9.14 -0.32 14.57
CA VAL A 32 -8.10 -0.83 13.68
C VAL A 32 -8.31 -2.32 13.41
N LYS A 33 -8.25 -2.72 12.15
CA LYS A 33 -8.59 -4.09 11.74
C LYS A 33 -7.46 -4.76 10.97
N PRO A 34 -7.36 -6.10 11.05
CA PRO A 34 -6.47 -6.86 10.18
C PRO A 34 -6.78 -6.58 8.69
N GLY A 35 -5.71 -6.38 7.90
CA GLY A 35 -5.80 -5.95 6.51
C GLY A 35 -5.39 -4.49 6.29
N MET A 36 -5.43 -3.66 7.33
CA MET A 36 -4.96 -2.28 7.26
C MET A 36 -3.43 -2.23 7.15
N LEU A 37 -2.94 -1.25 6.39
CA LEU A 37 -1.50 -1.01 6.25
C LEU A 37 -0.92 -0.46 7.55
N ILE A 38 0.32 -0.84 7.86
CA ILE A 38 1.04 -0.34 9.03
C ILE A 38 1.90 0.85 8.60
N TYR A 39 1.64 1.99 9.18
CA TYR A 39 2.45 3.21 9.02
C TYR A 39 3.26 3.47 10.28
N LYS A 40 4.41 4.06 10.11
CA LYS A 40 5.31 4.38 11.21
C LYS A 40 5.00 5.77 11.73
N ASP A 41 4.85 5.89 13.05
CA ASP A 41 4.95 7.16 13.76
C ASP A 41 6.42 7.64 13.65
N VAL A 42 6.63 8.73 12.95
CA VAL A 42 7.97 9.23 12.61
C VAL A 42 8.26 10.52 13.33
N ARG A 43 7.25 11.37 13.51
CA ARG A 43 7.37 12.70 14.10
C ARG A 43 6.01 13.22 14.54
N GLY A 44 6.01 14.06 15.56
CA GLY A 44 4.86 14.82 16.01
C GLY A 44 4.77 16.20 15.36
N ALA A 45 4.02 17.08 15.97
CA ALA A 45 3.69 18.40 15.46
C ALA A 45 4.92 19.25 15.13
N ARG A 46 4.77 20.13 14.16
CA ARG A 46 5.78 21.11 13.78
C ARG A 46 5.90 22.17 14.88
N GLN A 47 7.14 22.44 15.28
CA GLN A 47 7.48 23.45 16.27
C GLN A 47 7.65 24.85 15.65
N ASP A 48 7.67 25.90 16.48
CA ASP A 48 7.79 27.28 16.03
C ASP A 48 9.10 27.59 15.31
N ASP A 49 10.15 26.85 15.61
CA ASP A 49 11.47 26.94 14.93
C ASP A 49 11.49 26.25 13.57
N GLY A 50 10.38 25.63 13.15
CA GLY A 50 10.22 24.92 11.90
C GLY A 50 10.69 23.46 11.94
N THR A 51 11.21 22.98 13.04
CA THR A 51 11.56 21.58 13.27
C THR A 51 10.30 20.77 13.60
N TYR A 52 10.44 19.45 13.66
CA TYR A 52 9.36 18.56 14.08
C TYR A 52 9.71 17.88 15.39
N ALA A 53 8.73 17.75 16.27
CA ALA A 53 8.86 16.92 17.45
C ALA A 53 9.17 15.45 17.06
N GLY A 54 9.71 14.67 17.98
CA GLY A 54 9.86 13.23 17.80
C GLY A 54 8.50 12.51 17.77
N PRO A 55 8.50 11.18 17.58
CA PRO A 55 7.28 10.38 17.62
C PRO A 55 6.43 10.68 18.86
N ASP A 56 5.14 10.88 18.67
CA ASP A 56 4.21 11.34 19.72
C ASP A 56 3.15 10.30 20.11
N GLY A 57 3.19 9.12 19.51
CA GLY A 57 2.22 8.07 19.74
C GLY A 57 0.94 8.22 18.90
N VAL A 58 0.89 9.20 18.01
CA VAL A 58 -0.23 9.40 17.09
C VAL A 58 0.27 9.15 15.66
N VAL A 59 -0.29 8.16 14.98
CA VAL A 59 -0.01 7.95 13.55
C VAL A 59 -1.04 8.71 12.74
N SER A 60 -0.60 9.75 12.04
CA SER A 60 -1.48 10.63 11.26
C SER A 60 -0.93 10.92 9.87
N SER A 61 -1.80 11.41 8.98
CA SER A 61 -1.38 11.93 7.68
C SER A 61 -0.92 13.39 7.73
N GLU A 62 -1.06 14.07 8.88
CA GLU A 62 -0.73 15.47 9.03
C GLU A 62 0.76 15.68 9.29
N ASP A 63 1.33 14.89 10.19
CA ASP A 63 2.71 15.04 10.65
C ASP A 63 3.62 13.88 10.28
N ASP A 64 3.11 12.64 10.13
CA ASP A 64 3.91 11.48 9.77
C ASP A 64 4.28 11.35 8.28
N GLN A 65 3.90 12.32 7.48
CA GLN A 65 4.32 12.37 6.08
C GLN A 65 5.76 12.86 5.96
N VAL A 66 6.67 11.95 5.64
CA VAL A 66 8.06 12.28 5.36
C VAL A 66 8.37 12.15 3.88
N ARG A 67 9.15 13.07 3.35
CA ARG A 67 9.63 12.97 1.99
C ARG A 67 10.65 11.84 1.91
N LEU A 68 10.31 10.75 1.22
CA LEU A 68 11.18 9.59 1.09
C LEU A 68 12.34 9.84 0.13
N SER A 69 12.09 10.49 -0.99
CA SER A 69 13.11 10.93 -1.97
C SER A 69 12.47 11.79 -3.08
N ASN A 70 13.24 12.06 -4.14
CA ASN A 70 12.70 12.65 -5.35
C ASN A 70 11.83 11.66 -6.12
N ARG A 71 10.82 12.15 -6.85
CA ARG A 71 9.97 11.32 -7.72
C ARG A 71 10.73 10.71 -8.90
N SER A 72 11.80 11.36 -9.34
CA SER A 72 12.65 10.85 -10.43
C SER A 72 13.56 9.74 -9.93
N ASN A 73 13.78 8.75 -10.77
CA ASN A 73 14.76 7.70 -10.51
C ASN A 73 16.16 8.31 -10.54
N PRO A 74 16.92 8.35 -9.43
CA PRO A 74 18.24 8.95 -9.39
C PRO A 74 19.31 8.08 -10.06
N TYR A 75 19.02 6.79 -10.26
CA TYR A 75 19.95 5.85 -10.87
C TYR A 75 19.41 5.41 -12.22
N SER A 76 20.31 5.39 -13.23
CA SER A 76 20.01 4.84 -14.53
C SER A 76 21.22 4.07 -15.09
N MET A 77 20.95 3.05 -15.87
CA MET A 77 21.95 2.27 -16.55
C MET A 77 21.48 1.99 -17.98
N THR A 78 22.39 2.15 -18.92
CA THR A 78 22.19 1.70 -20.30
C THR A 78 23.29 0.70 -20.66
N MET A 79 22.90 -0.45 -21.15
CA MET A 79 23.82 -1.48 -21.66
C MET A 79 23.53 -1.76 -23.13
N ASN A 80 24.55 -1.63 -23.96
CA ASN A 80 24.47 -1.95 -25.38
C ASN A 80 25.29 -3.21 -25.66
N LEU A 81 24.70 -4.21 -26.27
CA LEU A 81 25.35 -5.42 -26.70
C LEU A 81 25.33 -5.47 -28.25
N ASN A 82 26.50 -5.62 -28.85
CA ASN A 82 26.63 -5.80 -30.27
C ASN A 82 27.40 -7.09 -30.54
N ALA A 83 26.89 -7.94 -31.42
CA ALA A 83 27.55 -9.16 -31.84
C ALA A 83 27.42 -9.32 -33.34
N GLU A 84 28.52 -9.74 -33.99
CA GLU A 84 28.57 -10.06 -35.40
C GLU A 84 29.11 -11.47 -35.59
N TRP A 85 28.43 -12.25 -36.41
CA TRP A 85 28.90 -13.59 -36.78
C TRP A 85 28.44 -13.97 -38.18
N LYS A 86 29.40 -14.25 -39.05
CA LYS A 86 29.18 -14.72 -40.44
C LYS A 86 28.15 -13.90 -41.22
N GLY A 87 28.18 -12.57 -41.10
CA GLY A 87 27.26 -11.67 -41.77
C GLY A 87 25.92 -11.46 -41.06
N LEU A 88 25.71 -12.07 -39.90
CA LEU A 88 24.60 -11.77 -39.00
C LEU A 88 25.07 -10.76 -37.97
N SER A 89 24.30 -9.67 -37.79
CA SER A 89 24.53 -8.71 -36.73
C SER A 89 23.36 -8.69 -35.74
N LEU A 90 23.68 -8.69 -34.46
CA LEU A 90 22.73 -8.55 -33.38
C LEU A 90 23.09 -7.30 -32.58
N THR A 91 22.12 -6.41 -32.42
CA THR A 91 22.22 -5.27 -31.49
C THR A 91 21.09 -5.35 -30.45
N ALA A 92 21.44 -5.33 -29.19
CA ALA A 92 20.48 -5.27 -28.09
C ALA A 92 20.83 -4.13 -27.14
N GLN A 93 19.85 -3.30 -26.84
CA GLN A 93 19.97 -2.18 -25.88
C GLN A 93 19.05 -2.42 -24.70
N PHE A 94 19.62 -2.38 -23.50
CA PHE A 94 18.91 -2.48 -22.25
C PHE A 94 19.00 -1.15 -21.50
N ASN A 95 17.85 -0.63 -21.07
CA ASN A 95 17.78 0.57 -20.25
C ASN A 95 17.08 0.21 -18.94
N ALA A 96 17.68 0.58 -17.82
CA ALA A 96 17.10 0.41 -16.49
C ALA A 96 17.20 1.72 -15.70
N SER A 97 16.17 2.03 -14.93
CA SER A 97 16.21 3.14 -13.99
C SER A 97 15.53 2.72 -12.67
N TRP A 98 16.09 3.17 -11.53
CA TRP A 98 15.59 2.77 -10.22
C TRP A 98 15.91 3.80 -9.13
N GLY A 99 15.37 3.57 -7.92
CA GLY A 99 15.61 4.40 -6.73
C GLY A 99 14.65 5.56 -6.55
N GLY A 100 13.70 5.75 -7.47
CA GLY A 100 12.61 6.71 -7.31
C GLY A 100 11.44 6.13 -6.51
N TYR A 101 10.57 7.02 -6.04
CA TYR A 101 9.33 6.67 -5.36
C TYR A 101 8.16 7.24 -6.12
N SER A 102 7.09 6.50 -6.18
CA SER A 102 5.84 6.91 -6.79
C SER A 102 4.69 6.72 -5.80
N PHE A 103 3.74 7.62 -5.83
CA PHE A 103 2.45 7.37 -5.17
C PHE A 103 1.64 6.38 -6.00
N LEU A 104 0.86 5.55 -5.32
CA LEU A 104 -0.18 4.80 -6.01
C LEU A 104 -1.13 5.82 -6.68
N PRO A 105 -1.51 5.61 -7.93
CA PRO A 105 -2.51 6.46 -8.59
C PRO A 105 -3.80 6.49 -7.78
N ASP A 106 -4.46 7.64 -7.78
CA ASP A 106 -5.75 7.79 -7.07
C ASP A 106 -6.78 6.78 -7.55
N ASP A 107 -6.74 6.39 -8.82
CA ASP A 107 -7.59 5.33 -9.37
C ASP A 107 -7.32 3.96 -8.73
N ALA A 108 -6.06 3.62 -8.44
CA ALA A 108 -5.73 2.37 -7.75
C ALA A 108 -6.15 2.40 -6.28
N ILE A 109 -6.09 3.57 -5.64
CA ILE A 109 -6.56 3.77 -4.26
C ILE A 109 -8.09 3.80 -4.23
N SER A 110 -8.72 4.49 -5.19
CA SER A 110 -10.17 4.60 -5.27
C SER A 110 -10.83 3.27 -5.62
N LEU A 111 -10.19 2.41 -6.39
CA LEU A 111 -10.63 1.02 -6.59
C LEU A 111 -10.69 0.24 -5.28
N GLY A 112 -9.86 0.57 -4.31
CA GLY A 112 -9.91 -0.01 -2.97
C GLY A 112 -10.94 0.62 -2.03
N ASN A 113 -11.25 1.90 -2.21
CA ASN A 113 -11.97 2.71 -1.20
C ASN A 113 -13.46 2.91 -1.51
N GLN A 114 -14.14 1.92 -2.02
CA GLN A 114 -15.38 2.07 -2.74
C GLN A 114 -16.67 1.73 -2.07
N GLY A 115 -16.77 1.82 -0.79
CA GLY A 115 -18.03 1.71 -0.08
C GLY A 115 -19.11 2.77 -0.42
N THR A 116 -18.78 3.79 -1.19
CA THR A 116 -19.68 4.95 -1.32
C THR A 116 -20.08 5.35 -2.75
N SER A 117 -19.50 4.77 -3.78
CA SER A 117 -19.86 5.08 -5.16
C SER A 117 -20.27 3.82 -5.91
N ALA A 118 -21.53 3.47 -5.76
CA ALA A 118 -22.14 2.31 -6.41
C ALA A 118 -21.94 2.26 -7.94
N ASN A 119 -21.67 3.38 -8.57
CA ASN A 119 -21.56 3.45 -10.03
C ASN A 119 -20.18 3.13 -10.59
N LYS A 120 -19.12 3.25 -9.81
CA LYS A 120 -17.74 2.98 -10.31
C LYS A 120 -17.35 1.50 -10.27
N TYR A 121 -18.16 0.65 -9.65
CA TYR A 121 -17.86 -0.77 -9.40
C TYR A 121 -18.58 -1.75 -10.25
N ASN A 122 -19.76 -1.37 -10.71
CA ASN A 122 -20.39 -2.12 -11.80
C ASN A 122 -19.47 -2.14 -13.05
N ASP A 123 -18.53 -1.20 -13.09
CA ASP A 123 -17.52 -1.10 -14.16
C ASP A 123 -16.22 -1.87 -13.84
N LEU A 124 -16.07 -2.53 -12.70
CA LEU A 124 -14.90 -3.37 -12.40
C LEU A 124 -14.74 -4.56 -13.35
N GLU A 125 -15.81 -5.03 -13.94
CA GLU A 125 -15.75 -6.02 -15.02
C GLU A 125 -14.99 -5.50 -16.24
N TYR A 126 -14.95 -4.19 -16.42
CA TYR A 126 -14.32 -3.52 -17.57
C TYR A 126 -13.05 -2.74 -17.21
N ALA A 127 -12.73 -2.61 -15.92
CA ALA A 127 -11.53 -1.95 -15.50
C ALA A 127 -10.32 -2.86 -15.69
N ASN A 128 -9.27 -2.37 -16.32
CA ASN A 128 -7.98 -3.04 -16.40
C ASN A 128 -7.32 -3.07 -15.02
N MET A 129 -7.78 -3.96 -14.15
CA MET A 129 -7.12 -4.20 -12.87
C MET A 129 -5.84 -5.01 -13.07
N PRO A 130 -4.74 -4.65 -12.37
CA PRO A 130 -3.57 -5.51 -12.33
C PRO A 130 -3.95 -6.91 -11.83
N SER A 131 -3.47 -7.95 -12.51
CA SER A 131 -3.81 -9.35 -12.23
C SER A 131 -3.42 -9.81 -10.81
N PHE A 132 -2.53 -9.08 -10.15
CA PHE A 132 -2.15 -9.37 -8.77
C PHE A 132 -3.22 -8.91 -7.74
N TRP A 133 -4.17 -8.06 -8.13
CA TRP A 133 -5.24 -7.58 -7.25
C TRP A 133 -6.53 -8.39 -7.41
N THR A 134 -6.40 -9.67 -7.44
CA THR A 134 -7.52 -10.60 -7.43
C THR A 134 -7.85 -11.05 -6.01
N THR A 135 -9.03 -11.59 -5.80
CA THR A 135 -9.46 -12.18 -4.52
C THR A 135 -8.50 -13.27 -4.02
N ASP A 136 -7.83 -13.97 -4.94
CA ASP A 136 -6.87 -15.02 -4.61
C ASP A 136 -5.54 -14.45 -4.04
N ASN A 137 -5.23 -13.22 -4.35
CA ASN A 137 -3.99 -12.55 -3.94
C ASN A 137 -4.18 -11.50 -2.84
N MET A 138 -5.41 -11.07 -2.60
CA MET A 138 -5.72 -10.12 -1.54
C MET A 138 -5.84 -10.82 -0.17
N PHE A 139 -5.40 -10.12 0.86
CA PHE A 139 -5.63 -10.53 2.24
C PHE A 139 -7.08 -10.25 2.62
N VAL A 140 -7.80 -11.26 3.08
CA VAL A 140 -9.16 -11.15 3.60
C VAL A 140 -9.22 -11.91 4.91
N TYR A 141 -9.46 -11.21 6.02
CA TYR A 141 -9.38 -11.81 7.35
C TYR A 141 -10.53 -12.77 7.64
N ASN A 142 -11.76 -12.37 7.34
CA ASN A 142 -12.98 -13.17 7.51
C ASN A 142 -13.72 -13.26 6.18
N ASP A 143 -14.61 -14.24 6.07
CA ASP A 143 -15.54 -14.31 4.94
C ASP A 143 -16.38 -13.03 4.87
N VAL A 144 -16.51 -12.49 3.67
CA VAL A 144 -17.40 -11.36 3.37
C VAL A 144 -18.73 -11.91 2.90
N VAL A 145 -19.80 -11.49 3.56
CA VAL A 145 -21.17 -11.95 3.23
C VAL A 145 -22.00 -10.79 2.68
N ASP A 146 -22.92 -11.10 1.78
CA ASP A 146 -23.91 -10.15 1.30
C ASP A 146 -25.05 -9.94 2.32
N ALA A 147 -26.00 -9.07 2.01
CA ALA A 147 -27.17 -8.82 2.86
C ALA A 147 -28.08 -10.05 3.04
N ALA A 148 -27.96 -11.06 2.17
CA ALA A 148 -28.69 -12.31 2.24
C ALA A 148 -27.95 -13.41 3.00
N GLY A 149 -26.70 -13.12 3.46
CA GLY A 149 -25.86 -14.07 4.18
C GLY A 149 -25.03 -15.01 3.30
N ASN A 150 -25.00 -14.81 1.98
CA ASN A 150 -24.15 -15.62 1.10
C ASN A 150 -22.72 -15.12 1.13
N VAL A 151 -21.75 -16.02 1.13
CA VAL A 151 -20.34 -15.68 1.06
C VAL A 151 -20.01 -15.20 -0.35
N VAL A 152 -19.67 -13.91 -0.49
CA VAL A 152 -19.27 -13.29 -1.75
C VAL A 152 -17.74 -13.28 -1.93
N VAL A 153 -16.98 -13.22 -0.84
CA VAL A 153 -15.52 -13.36 -0.84
C VAL A 153 -15.12 -14.25 0.32
N LYS A 154 -14.35 -15.29 0.05
CA LYS A 154 -13.81 -16.16 1.11
C LYS A 154 -12.60 -15.53 1.79
N ALA A 155 -12.44 -15.82 3.08
CA ALA A 155 -11.25 -15.49 3.83
C ALA A 155 -9.99 -16.02 3.14
N ASN A 156 -8.98 -15.14 3.01
CA ASN A 156 -7.67 -15.46 2.48
C ASN A 156 -6.59 -14.80 3.36
N ARG A 157 -6.28 -15.42 4.50
CA ARG A 157 -5.30 -14.89 5.45
C ARG A 157 -3.85 -14.98 4.95
N ASN A 158 -3.61 -15.75 3.89
CA ASN A 158 -2.32 -15.86 3.21
C ASN A 158 -2.14 -14.84 2.08
N GLY A 159 -3.16 -14.04 1.79
CA GLY A 159 -3.13 -13.02 0.77
C GLY A 159 -1.93 -12.09 0.94
N LYS A 160 -1.24 -11.83 -0.16
CA LYS A 160 0.00 -11.05 -0.19
C LYS A 160 -0.26 -9.54 -0.14
N TYR A 161 -1.33 -9.10 -0.79
CA TYR A 161 -1.66 -7.69 -0.94
C TYR A 161 -2.72 -7.24 0.06
N PRO A 162 -2.65 -6.02 0.57
CA PRO A 162 -3.66 -5.49 1.48
C PRO A 162 -5.01 -5.44 0.78
N ASN A 163 -6.06 -5.69 1.55
CA ASN A 163 -7.41 -5.56 1.07
C ASN A 163 -7.87 -4.11 1.25
N LEU A 164 -7.75 -3.31 0.22
CA LEU A 164 -8.17 -1.92 0.23
C LEU A 164 -9.69 -1.73 0.18
N ARG A 165 -10.43 -2.81 -0.04
CA ARG A 165 -11.91 -2.80 -0.18
C ARG A 165 -12.65 -3.19 1.09
N TRP A 166 -12.06 -4.08 1.89
CA TRP A 166 -12.70 -4.73 3.02
C TRP A 166 -11.93 -4.60 4.33
N GLY A 167 -10.91 -3.75 4.33
CA GLY A 167 -10.09 -3.45 5.50
C GLY A 167 -10.81 -2.63 6.56
#